data_e35500de73fbcb60dfe4835ca2735e86
#
_entry.id   e35500de73fbcb60dfe4835ca2735e86
#
_cell.length_a   1.000
_cell.length_b   1.000
_cell.length_c   1.000
_cell.angle_alpha   90.00
_cell.angle_beta   90.00
_cell.angle_gamma   90.00
#
_symmetry.space_group_name_H-M   'P 1'
#
loop_
_entity.id
_entity.type
_entity.pdbx_description
1 polymer ?
#
loop_
_entity_poly.entity_id
_entity_poly.type
_entity_poly.pdbx_seq_one_letter_code
_entity_poly.pdbx_strand_id
1 'polypeptide(L)'
;GGSVFTIYGSLSPSTFSAGGIILALGLMGMAYWYHHLMSLKRFFILSFAAEAVMLLMIGYFLLFPKYQITALIVYGAYQLSFIFGGYLVRAETHFARKARIMGWIDIAKQQGYLGGLLVSYGFYKVLEANNIVCPADQVYWLHTALFPIELIIIVFLVRSFVSGKEQ
;
A
#
# COMPACT_ATOMS: atom_id res chain seq x y z
N GLY A 1 3.25 4.11 -8.46
CA GLY A 1 3.56 4.65 -9.78
C GLY A 1 4.90 4.21 -10.35
N GLY A 2 5.66 5.17 -10.90
CA GLY A 2 6.91 4.91 -11.65
C GLY A 2 7.99 4.14 -10.90
N SER A 3 8.11 4.31 -9.59
CA SER A 3 9.08 3.59 -8.74
C SER A 3 8.98 2.05 -8.85
N VAL A 4 7.78 1.52 -9.00
CA VAL A 4 7.52 0.09 -9.13
C VAL A 4 8.22 -0.51 -10.34
N PHE A 5 8.18 0.16 -11.50
CA PHE A 5 8.85 -0.30 -12.71
C PHE A 5 10.37 -0.33 -12.55
N THR A 6 10.95 0.64 -11.84
CA THR A 6 12.39 0.68 -11.58
C THR A 6 12.82 -0.47 -10.66
N ILE A 7 12.04 -0.77 -9.60
CA ILE A 7 12.34 -1.86 -8.66
C ILE A 7 12.18 -3.22 -9.34
N TYR A 8 11.13 -3.40 -10.15
CA TYR A 8 10.78 -4.70 -10.74
C TYR A 8 11.55 -5.07 -12.01
N GLY A 9 12.35 -4.15 -12.56
CA GLY A 9 13.11 -4.39 -13.81
C GLY A 9 14.02 -5.61 -13.80
N SER A 10 14.37 -6.13 -12.61
CA SER A 10 15.21 -7.33 -12.44
C SER A 10 14.40 -8.63 -12.36
N LEU A 11 13.06 -8.57 -12.29
CA LEU A 11 12.21 -9.76 -12.11
C LEU A 11 11.82 -10.38 -13.46
N SER A 12 11.78 -11.73 -13.49
CA SER A 12 11.37 -12.47 -14.69
C SER A 12 9.83 -12.41 -14.91
N PRO A 13 9.38 -12.56 -16.17
CA PRO A 13 7.94 -12.63 -16.46
C PRO A 13 7.20 -13.74 -15.71
N SER A 14 7.86 -14.87 -15.46
CA SER A 14 7.30 -15.99 -14.69
C SER A 14 7.01 -15.61 -13.23
N THR A 15 7.83 -14.74 -12.63
CA THR A 15 7.61 -14.20 -11.28
C THR A 15 6.31 -13.41 -11.22
N PHE A 16 6.04 -12.59 -12.24
CA PHE A 16 4.78 -11.84 -12.31
C PHE A 16 3.57 -12.75 -12.45
N SER A 17 3.66 -13.82 -13.25
CA SER A 17 2.60 -14.82 -13.39
C SER A 17 2.35 -15.57 -12.09
N ALA A 18 3.40 -15.99 -11.39
CA ALA A 18 3.31 -16.64 -10.10
C ALA A 18 2.66 -15.74 -9.04
N GLY A 19 3.07 -14.45 -9.00
CA GLY A 19 2.46 -13.47 -8.12
C GLY A 19 0.98 -13.23 -8.42
N GLY A 20 0.58 -13.20 -9.69
CA GLY A 20 -0.82 -13.12 -10.09
C GLY A 20 -1.65 -14.32 -9.63
N ILE A 21 -1.09 -15.52 -9.69
CA ILE A 21 -1.73 -16.74 -9.15
C ILE A 21 -1.90 -16.64 -7.64
N ILE A 22 -0.86 -16.24 -6.91
CA ILE A 22 -0.89 -16.06 -5.44
C ILE A 22 -1.94 -15.00 -5.07
N LEU A 23 -1.98 -13.89 -5.79
CA LEU A 23 -2.98 -12.82 -5.59
C LEU A 23 -4.40 -13.37 -5.78
N ALA A 24 -4.65 -14.09 -6.86
CA ALA A 24 -5.97 -14.65 -7.16
C ALA A 24 -6.40 -15.65 -6.07
N LEU A 25 -5.51 -16.56 -5.66
CA LEU A 25 -5.78 -17.51 -4.59
C LEU A 25 -6.01 -16.81 -3.24
N GLY A 26 -5.22 -15.77 -2.93
CA GLY A 26 -5.39 -14.96 -1.73
C GLY A 26 -6.74 -14.23 -1.69
N LEU A 27 -7.14 -13.61 -2.80
CA LEU A 27 -8.45 -12.96 -2.92
C LEU A 27 -9.62 -13.96 -2.82
N MET A 28 -9.49 -15.14 -3.41
CA MET A 28 -10.47 -16.24 -3.26
C MET A 28 -10.59 -16.68 -1.81
N GLY A 29 -9.46 -16.89 -1.11
CA GLY A 29 -9.44 -17.24 0.30
C GLY A 29 -10.11 -16.18 1.17
N MET A 30 -9.76 -14.88 0.94
CA MET A 30 -10.42 -13.77 1.66
C MET A 30 -11.92 -13.75 1.40
N ALA A 31 -12.37 -13.94 0.14
CA ALA A 31 -13.78 -13.95 -0.21
C ALA A 31 -14.54 -15.09 0.47
N TYR A 32 -13.94 -16.29 0.53
CA TYR A 32 -14.52 -17.44 1.23
C TYR A 32 -14.78 -17.14 2.71
N TRP A 33 -13.93 -16.32 3.35
CA TRP A 33 -14.00 -16.02 4.77
C TRP A 33 -14.71 -14.71 5.09
N TYR A 34 -15.32 -14.01 4.11
CA TYR A 34 -15.99 -12.72 4.32
C TYR A 34 -17.03 -12.74 5.45
N HIS A 35 -17.82 -13.82 5.57
CA HIS A 35 -18.84 -13.95 6.61
C HIS A 35 -18.27 -13.88 8.04
N HIS A 36 -17.00 -14.31 8.23
CA HIS A 36 -16.30 -14.15 9.49
C HIS A 36 -15.57 -12.80 9.60
N LEU A 37 -15.12 -12.23 8.48
CA LEU A 37 -14.26 -11.06 8.47
C LEU A 37 -15.03 -9.72 8.57
N MET A 38 -16.33 -9.67 8.25
CA MET A 38 -17.13 -8.43 8.21
C MET A 38 -17.49 -7.93 9.61
N SER A 39 -16.47 -7.55 10.40
CA SER A 39 -16.63 -6.88 11.70
C SER A 39 -15.65 -5.71 11.81
N LEU A 40 -16.02 -4.63 12.51
CA LEU A 40 -15.17 -3.45 12.67
C LEU A 40 -13.81 -3.79 13.31
N LYS A 41 -13.77 -4.72 14.26
CA LYS A 41 -12.51 -5.16 14.87
C LYS A 41 -11.57 -5.80 13.85
N ARG A 42 -12.08 -6.67 12.97
CA ARG A 42 -11.27 -7.33 11.94
C ARG A 42 -10.91 -6.38 10.82
N PHE A 43 -11.80 -5.46 10.47
CA PHE A 43 -11.49 -4.37 9.55
C PHE A 43 -10.27 -3.57 10.04
N PHE A 44 -10.25 -3.17 11.31
CA PHE A 44 -9.09 -2.50 11.90
C PHE A 44 -7.82 -3.35 11.85
N ILE A 45 -7.89 -4.62 12.26
CA ILE A 45 -6.73 -5.52 12.28
C ILE A 45 -6.14 -5.69 10.88
N LEU A 46 -6.98 -5.86 9.86
CA LEU A 46 -6.53 -6.04 8.48
C LEU A 46 -6.04 -4.73 7.85
N SER A 47 -6.66 -3.58 8.20
CA SER A 47 -6.11 -2.26 7.83
C SER A 47 -4.72 -2.06 8.43
N PHE A 48 -4.57 -2.31 9.73
CA PHE A 48 -3.27 -2.22 10.40
C PHE A 48 -2.24 -3.19 9.80
N ALA A 49 -2.64 -4.43 9.49
CA ALA A 49 -1.77 -5.41 8.87
C ALA A 49 -1.29 -4.95 7.48
N ALA A 50 -2.16 -4.34 6.68
CA ALA A 50 -1.80 -3.79 5.37
C ALA A 50 -0.73 -2.69 5.48
N GLU A 51 -0.92 -1.74 6.38
CA GLU A 51 0.04 -0.65 6.61
C GLU A 51 1.35 -1.18 7.24
N ALA A 52 1.27 -2.15 8.15
CA ALA A 52 2.47 -2.78 8.73
C ALA A 52 3.31 -3.50 7.66
N VAL A 53 2.67 -4.19 6.72
CA VAL A 53 3.37 -4.82 5.57
C VAL A 53 4.07 -3.75 4.73
N MET A 54 3.42 -2.63 4.46
CA MET A 54 4.01 -1.53 3.70
C MET A 54 5.20 -0.90 4.44
N LEU A 55 5.06 -0.65 5.74
CA LEU A 55 6.15 -0.11 6.56
C LEU A 55 7.37 -1.04 6.57
N LEU A 56 7.16 -2.34 6.79
CA LEU A 56 8.22 -3.34 6.80
C LEU A 56 8.90 -3.44 5.43
N MET A 57 8.13 -3.40 4.35
CA MET A 57 8.64 -3.41 2.99
C MET A 57 9.51 -2.18 2.69
N ILE A 58 9.04 -0.97 3.05
CA ILE A 58 9.82 0.26 2.89
C ILE A 58 11.10 0.18 3.70
N GLY A 59 11.03 -0.24 4.96
CA GLY A 59 12.20 -0.40 5.83
C GLY A 59 13.20 -1.39 5.26
N TYR A 60 12.74 -2.55 4.78
CA TYR A 60 13.60 -3.55 4.15
C TYR A 60 14.26 -3.01 2.87
N PHE A 61 13.51 -2.31 2.01
CA PHE A 61 14.05 -1.69 0.82
C PHE A 61 15.14 -0.65 1.13
N LEU A 62 14.97 0.15 2.17
CA LEU A 62 15.97 1.15 2.58
C LEU A 62 17.26 0.52 3.10
N LEU A 63 17.16 -0.64 3.77
CA LEU A 63 18.32 -1.38 4.28
C LEU A 63 19.08 -2.12 3.15
N PHE A 64 18.35 -2.63 2.15
CA PHE A 64 18.90 -3.50 1.10
C PHE A 64 18.47 -3.08 -0.32
N PRO A 65 18.74 -1.83 -0.76
CA PRO A 65 18.14 -1.28 -2.00
C PRO A 65 18.63 -1.93 -3.30
N LYS A 66 19.78 -2.62 -3.28
CA LYS A 66 20.46 -3.10 -4.51
C LYS A 66 20.39 -4.61 -4.74
N TYR A 67 19.64 -5.35 -3.93
CA TYR A 67 19.56 -6.80 -4.05
C TYR A 67 18.34 -7.23 -4.87
N GLN A 68 18.54 -8.21 -5.76
CA GLN A 68 17.44 -8.81 -6.54
C GLN A 68 16.33 -9.39 -5.64
N ILE A 69 16.72 -9.96 -4.49
CA ILE A 69 15.78 -10.47 -3.50
C ILE A 69 14.89 -9.36 -2.93
N THR A 70 15.39 -8.13 -2.85
CA THR A 70 14.62 -6.97 -2.42
C THR A 70 13.48 -6.67 -3.38
N ALA A 71 13.73 -6.74 -4.69
CA ALA A 71 12.68 -6.59 -5.69
C ALA A 71 11.58 -7.65 -5.53
N LEU A 72 11.96 -8.89 -5.23
CA LEU A 72 11.03 -10.00 -4.99
C LEU A 72 10.21 -9.78 -3.71
N ILE A 73 10.84 -9.33 -2.62
CA ILE A 73 10.17 -9.02 -1.35
C ILE A 73 9.20 -7.86 -1.53
N VAL A 74 9.62 -6.79 -2.18
CA VAL A 74 8.76 -5.64 -2.49
C VAL A 74 7.56 -6.09 -3.32
N TYR A 75 7.79 -6.90 -4.35
CA TYR A 75 6.72 -7.46 -5.18
C TYR A 75 5.74 -8.30 -4.35
N GLY A 76 6.23 -9.22 -3.50
CA GLY A 76 5.40 -10.04 -2.62
C GLY A 76 4.59 -9.22 -1.61
N ALA A 77 5.19 -8.19 -1.02
CA ALA A 77 4.52 -7.28 -0.10
C ALA A 77 3.35 -6.53 -0.77
N TYR A 78 3.53 -6.08 -2.02
CA TYR A 78 2.44 -5.49 -2.79
C TYR A 78 1.32 -6.49 -3.08
N GLN A 79 1.61 -7.76 -3.43
CA GLN A 79 0.58 -8.78 -3.62
C GLN A 79 -0.23 -8.98 -2.33
N LEU A 80 0.42 -9.05 -1.19
CA LEU A 80 -0.23 -9.18 0.12
C LEU A 80 -1.09 -7.95 0.44
N SER A 81 -0.58 -6.75 0.18
CA SER A 81 -1.35 -5.50 0.36
C SER A 81 -2.57 -5.44 -0.57
N PHE A 82 -2.49 -5.95 -1.79
CA PHE A 82 -3.65 -6.05 -2.69
C PHE A 82 -4.70 -7.05 -2.20
N ILE A 83 -4.28 -8.17 -1.58
CA ILE A 83 -5.21 -9.12 -0.96
C ILE A 83 -5.98 -8.43 0.17
N PHE A 84 -5.29 -7.73 1.07
CA PHE A 84 -5.92 -6.96 2.14
C PHE A 84 -6.79 -5.82 1.58
N GLY A 85 -6.30 -5.09 0.58
CA GLY A 85 -7.03 -4.02 -0.09
C GLY A 85 -8.35 -4.49 -0.71
N GLY A 86 -8.35 -5.67 -1.33
CA GLY A 86 -9.56 -6.29 -1.87
C GLY A 86 -10.64 -6.53 -0.79
N TYR A 87 -10.22 -7.00 0.38
CA TYR A 87 -11.12 -7.13 1.53
C TYR A 87 -11.59 -5.76 2.04
N LEU A 88 -10.67 -4.79 2.23
CA LEU A 88 -10.99 -3.47 2.80
C LEU A 88 -12.05 -2.74 1.97
N VAL A 89 -11.94 -2.76 0.64
CA VAL A 89 -12.95 -2.18 -0.25
C VAL A 89 -14.33 -2.82 -0.05
N ARG A 90 -14.40 -4.13 0.11
CA ARG A 90 -15.66 -4.85 0.38
C ARG A 90 -16.22 -4.53 1.75
N ALA A 91 -15.37 -4.48 2.78
CA ALA A 91 -15.76 -4.14 4.14
C ALA A 91 -16.29 -2.70 4.23
N GLU A 92 -15.63 -1.73 3.61
CA GLU A 92 -16.11 -0.34 3.51
C GLU A 92 -17.49 -0.26 2.86
N THR A 93 -17.70 -0.97 1.74
CA THR A 93 -18.99 -1.03 1.07
C THR A 93 -20.07 -1.62 2.00
N HIS A 94 -19.72 -2.66 2.75
CA HIS A 94 -20.62 -3.29 3.72
C HIS A 94 -21.01 -2.34 4.87
N PHE A 95 -20.05 -1.58 5.42
CA PHE A 95 -20.30 -0.67 6.54
C PHE A 95 -20.95 0.64 6.10
N ALA A 96 -20.61 1.18 4.95
CA ALA A 96 -21.16 2.45 4.45
C ALA A 96 -22.65 2.38 4.14
N ARG A 97 -23.15 1.26 3.62
CA ARG A 97 -24.57 0.94 3.29
C ARG A 97 -25.31 1.95 2.40
N LYS A 98 -24.87 3.20 2.31
CA LYS A 98 -25.50 4.29 1.55
C LYS A 98 -24.61 4.71 0.39
N ALA A 99 -25.17 4.78 -0.82
CA ALA A 99 -24.45 5.20 -2.03
C ALA A 99 -23.71 6.54 -1.86
N ARG A 100 -24.33 7.50 -1.17
CA ARG A 100 -23.74 8.80 -0.89
C ARG A 100 -22.45 8.71 -0.05
N ILE A 101 -22.44 7.83 0.98
CA ILE A 101 -21.27 7.64 1.84
C ILE A 101 -20.17 6.94 1.06
N MET A 102 -20.49 5.92 0.27
CA MET A 102 -19.53 5.24 -0.62
C MET A 102 -18.89 6.23 -1.59
N GLY A 103 -19.70 7.10 -2.22
CA GLY A 103 -19.19 8.14 -3.11
C GLY A 103 -18.22 9.10 -2.43
N TRP A 104 -18.48 9.50 -1.20
CA TRP A 104 -17.54 10.35 -0.45
C TRP A 104 -16.23 9.65 -0.09
N ILE A 105 -16.29 8.37 0.28
CA ILE A 105 -15.10 7.56 0.55
C ILE A 105 -14.26 7.44 -0.73
N ASP A 106 -14.88 7.14 -1.86
CA ASP A 106 -14.18 7.01 -3.13
C ASP A 106 -13.56 8.33 -3.59
N ILE A 107 -14.28 9.45 -3.46
CA ILE A 107 -13.75 10.79 -3.77
C ILE A 107 -12.54 11.10 -2.87
N ALA A 108 -12.64 10.85 -1.56
CA ALA A 108 -11.53 11.10 -0.63
C ALA A 108 -10.30 10.25 -0.98
N LYS A 109 -10.49 8.97 -1.36
CA LYS A 109 -9.41 8.11 -1.83
C LYS A 109 -8.75 8.64 -3.10
N GLN A 110 -9.55 9.06 -4.09
CA GLN A 110 -9.02 9.61 -5.33
C GLN A 110 -8.30 10.94 -5.13
N GLN A 111 -8.79 11.80 -4.23
CA GLN A 111 -8.09 13.02 -3.85
C GLN A 111 -6.75 12.73 -3.17
N GLY A 112 -6.70 11.75 -2.25
CA GLY A 112 -5.47 11.29 -1.64
C GLY A 112 -4.48 10.73 -2.67
N TYR A 113 -4.98 9.90 -3.59
CA TYR A 113 -4.17 9.34 -4.68
C TYR A 113 -3.61 10.43 -5.60
N LEU A 114 -4.44 11.36 -6.04
CA LEU A 114 -4.03 12.51 -6.88
C LEU A 114 -2.99 13.37 -6.14
N GLY A 115 -3.25 13.73 -4.88
CA GLY A 115 -2.33 14.49 -4.05
C GLY A 115 -0.97 13.80 -3.91
N GLY A 116 -0.97 12.48 -3.64
CA GLY A 116 0.24 11.68 -3.57
C GLY A 116 1.04 11.64 -4.88
N LEU A 117 0.36 11.57 -6.03
CA LEU A 117 1.00 11.62 -7.34
C LEU A 117 1.61 13.00 -7.62
N LEU A 118 0.92 14.08 -7.29
CA LEU A 118 1.43 15.46 -7.47
C LEU A 118 2.66 15.71 -6.59
N VAL A 119 2.62 15.30 -5.33
CA VAL A 119 3.77 15.40 -4.41
C VAL A 119 4.94 14.57 -4.92
N SER A 120 4.69 13.33 -5.34
CA SER A 120 5.73 12.45 -5.89
C SER A 120 6.35 13.04 -7.16
N TYR A 121 5.54 13.59 -8.07
CA TYR A 121 6.02 14.25 -9.27
C TYR A 121 6.91 15.46 -8.95
N GLY A 122 6.45 16.34 -8.05
CA GLY A 122 7.23 17.49 -7.60
C GLY A 122 8.54 17.08 -6.94
N PHE A 123 8.50 16.02 -6.11
CA PHE A 123 9.68 15.46 -5.47
C PHE A 123 10.74 15.00 -6.49
N TYR A 124 10.33 14.25 -7.52
CA TYR A 124 11.25 13.84 -8.59
C TYR A 124 11.84 15.05 -9.34
N LYS A 125 11.05 16.09 -9.59
CA LYS A 125 11.55 17.32 -10.22
C LYS A 125 12.58 18.05 -9.37
N VAL A 126 12.40 18.06 -8.06
CA VAL A 126 13.41 18.62 -7.13
C VAL A 126 14.69 17.78 -7.14
N LEU A 127 14.60 16.44 -7.17
CA LEU A 127 15.78 15.59 -7.28
C LEU A 127 16.53 15.79 -8.59
N GLU A 128 15.82 15.89 -9.72
CA GLU A 128 16.42 16.18 -11.04
C GLU A 128 17.16 17.52 -11.04
N ALA A 129 16.56 18.56 -10.45
CA ALA A 129 17.19 19.89 -10.31
C ALA A 129 18.46 19.87 -9.45
N ASN A 130 18.58 18.90 -8.54
CA ASN A 130 19.76 18.67 -7.72
C ASN A 130 20.74 17.64 -8.33
N ASN A 131 20.64 17.36 -9.64
CA ASN A 131 21.47 16.42 -10.39
C ASN A 131 21.35 14.95 -9.95
N ILE A 132 20.29 14.58 -9.23
CA ILE A 132 19.96 13.19 -8.90
C ILE A 132 19.03 12.65 -10.00
N VAL A 133 19.64 12.18 -11.10
CA VAL A 133 18.92 11.72 -12.31
C VAL A 133 18.84 10.20 -12.43
N CYS A 134 19.62 9.45 -11.64
CA CYS A 134 19.58 8.00 -11.65
C CYS A 134 18.23 7.50 -11.08
N PRO A 135 17.44 6.72 -11.82
CA PRO A 135 16.11 6.26 -11.36
C PRO A 135 16.17 5.47 -10.05
N ALA A 136 17.22 4.68 -9.83
CA ALA A 136 17.39 3.90 -8.60
C ALA A 136 17.60 4.80 -7.37
N ASP A 137 18.39 5.87 -7.52
CA ASP A 137 18.64 6.83 -6.45
C ASP A 137 17.38 7.67 -6.15
N GLN A 138 16.66 8.08 -7.19
CA GLN A 138 15.39 8.79 -7.04
C GLN A 138 14.37 7.95 -6.27
N VAL A 139 14.25 6.66 -6.60
CA VAL A 139 13.37 5.72 -5.91
C VAL A 139 13.81 5.52 -4.45
N TYR A 140 15.11 5.43 -4.18
CA TYR A 140 15.63 5.33 -2.82
C TYR A 140 15.24 6.55 -1.96
N TRP A 141 15.48 7.76 -2.49
CA TRP A 141 15.10 9.00 -1.80
C TRP A 141 13.60 9.14 -1.58
N LEU A 142 12.79 8.69 -2.54
CA LEU A 142 11.33 8.66 -2.35
C LEU A 142 10.93 7.75 -1.20
N HIS A 143 11.51 6.54 -1.09
CA HIS A 143 11.20 5.62 0.00
C HIS A 143 11.68 6.15 1.35
N THR A 144 12.80 6.89 1.39
CA THR A 144 13.24 7.60 2.60
C THR A 144 12.19 8.63 3.08
N ALA A 145 11.56 9.34 2.14
CA ALA A 145 10.49 10.27 2.47
C ALA A 145 9.16 9.55 2.84
N LEU A 146 8.88 8.40 2.23
CA LEU A 146 7.67 7.61 2.50
C LEU A 146 7.70 6.95 3.89
N PHE A 147 8.86 6.58 4.39
CA PHE A 147 8.98 5.88 5.68
C PHE A 147 8.34 6.64 6.86
N PRO A 148 8.67 7.94 7.11
CA PRO A 148 8.02 8.69 8.16
C PRO A 148 6.53 8.96 7.89
N ILE A 149 6.13 9.09 6.62
CA ILE A 149 4.71 9.26 6.25
C ILE A 149 3.93 8.01 6.64
N GLU A 150 4.46 6.82 6.38
CA GLU A 150 3.84 5.55 6.74
C GLU A 150 3.66 5.41 8.25
N LEU A 151 4.66 5.82 9.03
CA LEU A 151 4.54 5.85 10.50
C LEU A 151 3.41 6.79 10.97
N ILE A 152 3.28 7.95 10.33
CA ILE A 152 2.19 8.89 10.63
C ILE A 152 0.83 8.28 10.30
N ILE A 153 0.69 7.59 9.16
CA ILE A 153 -0.54 6.90 8.75
C ILE A 153 -0.93 5.86 9.80
N ILE A 154 0.00 5.02 10.25
CA ILE A 154 -0.24 4.01 11.29
C ILE A 154 -0.71 4.66 12.60
N VAL A 155 -0.09 5.77 13.02
CA VAL A 155 -0.50 6.49 14.22
C VAL A 155 -1.94 7.02 14.09
N PHE A 156 -2.30 7.62 12.96
CA PHE A 156 -3.66 8.09 12.71
C PHE A 156 -4.67 6.94 12.67
N LEU A 157 -4.31 5.83 12.03
CA LEU A 157 -5.14 4.64 11.96
C LEU A 157 -5.43 4.12 13.38
N VAL A 158 -4.41 3.94 14.22
CA VAL A 158 -4.57 3.47 15.59
C VAL A 158 -5.43 4.44 16.41
N ARG A 159 -5.17 5.74 16.32
CA ARG A 159 -5.94 6.76 17.05
C ARG A 159 -7.43 6.77 16.65
N SER A 160 -7.74 6.63 15.37
CA SER A 160 -9.13 6.65 14.90
C SER A 160 -9.96 5.50 15.47
N PHE A 161 -9.37 4.35 15.71
CA PHE A 161 -10.05 3.19 16.29
C PHE A 161 -10.06 3.15 17.82
N VAL A 162 -9.10 3.79 18.49
CA VAL A 162 -9.09 3.93 19.95
C VAL A 162 -10.17 4.93 20.37
N SER A 163 -10.23 6.09 19.72
CA SER A 163 -11.23 7.13 20.00
C SER A 163 -12.68 6.68 19.73
N GLY A 164 -12.89 5.76 18.78
CA GLY A 164 -14.23 5.22 18.48
C GLY A 164 -14.77 4.21 19.50
N LYS A 165 -13.99 3.82 20.51
CA LYS A 165 -14.45 2.95 21.62
C LYS A 165 -15.00 3.71 22.81
N GLU A 166 -14.81 5.02 22.86
CA GLU A 166 -15.23 5.88 23.97
C GLU A 166 -16.60 6.55 23.72
N GLN A 167 -17.23 6.28 22.56
CA GLN A 167 -18.57 6.71 22.20
C GLN A 167 -19.53 5.50 22.15
#